data_878108d0ba86085cacc15eee4089d669
#
_entry.id   878108d0ba86085cacc15eee4089d669
#
_cell.length_a   1.000
_cell.length_b   1.000
_cell.length_c   1.000
_cell.angle_alpha   90.00
_cell.angle_beta   90.00
_cell.angle_gamma   90.00
#
_symmetry.space_group_name_H-M   'P 1'
#
loop_
_entity.id
_entity.type
_entity.pdbx_description
1 polymer ?
#
loop_
_entity_poly.entity_id
_entity_poly.type
_entity_poly.pdbx_seq_one_letter_code
_entity_poly.pdbx_strand_id
1 'polypeptide(L)'
;TTILAYERDSYPFYNNMIVYYGTHDGEMIRGRRDGEITADELRAALDRDDVLIIPHDTYHLSAGADLGTIPPGLLTPLIEIYSRGDATEYMGNPANENDSMCRGGFWQDALARGARMGCIAGSDDHFCKNGVILGDAPYPFNYPGLTGVWAKENTLESIFEALRARRCYGFMGGRITIDFRINGHWMGEEFEAGKDDELTIWYNIVADAPIKRVTVVKNLRDYCIIKHPSALFFDYKHEKQEDCYYLRLELCDGRFAWTSPVWVKIK
;
A
#
# COMPACT_ATOMS: atom_id res chain seq x y z
N THR A 1 12.97 10.78 -12.57
CA THR A 1 12.28 11.65 -11.58
C THR A 1 12.64 11.20 -10.18
N THR A 2 12.90 12.13 -9.27
CA THR A 2 13.17 11.88 -7.85
C THR A 2 12.11 12.57 -7.00
N ILE A 3 11.77 11.94 -5.87
CA ILE A 3 10.88 12.51 -4.84
C ILE A 3 11.76 12.88 -3.65
N LEU A 4 11.65 14.12 -3.18
CA LEU A 4 12.26 14.52 -1.92
C LEU A 4 11.49 13.82 -0.79
N ALA A 5 12.20 13.07 0.04
CA ALA A 5 11.58 12.28 1.09
C ALA A 5 12.50 12.07 2.28
N TYR A 6 11.92 11.77 3.43
CA TYR A 6 12.65 11.26 4.59
C TYR A 6 11.76 10.33 5.41
N GLU A 7 12.40 9.43 6.13
CA GLU A 7 11.77 8.66 7.18
C GLU A 7 11.96 9.35 8.51
N ARG A 8 10.93 9.27 9.32
CA ARG A 8 10.93 9.78 10.67
C ARG A 8 10.59 8.67 11.66
N ASP A 9 11.56 8.34 12.51
CA ASP A 9 11.34 7.51 13.70
C ASP A 9 10.73 8.35 14.82
N SER A 10 9.76 7.79 15.51
CA SER A 10 9.17 8.38 16.72
C SER A 10 9.26 7.41 17.89
N TYR A 11 10.47 7.27 18.47
CA TYR A 11 10.66 6.51 19.72
C TYR A 11 10.33 7.40 20.93
N PRO A 12 9.58 6.95 21.96
CA PRO A 12 9.02 5.62 22.21
C PRO A 12 7.56 5.42 21.79
N PHE A 13 6.95 6.32 21.05
CA PHE A 13 5.53 6.31 20.69
C PHE A 13 5.27 6.04 19.20
N TYR A 14 5.70 4.88 18.70
CA TYR A 14 5.03 4.00 17.74
C TYR A 14 4.34 4.63 16.53
N ASN A 15 5.03 5.43 15.73
CA ASN A 15 4.50 5.88 14.43
C ASN A 15 5.64 6.27 13.50
N ASN A 16 6.40 5.27 13.03
CA ASN A 16 7.35 5.52 11.96
C ASN A 16 6.57 5.96 10.73
N MET A 17 7.00 7.06 10.15
CA MET A 17 6.32 7.70 9.02
C MET A 17 7.32 8.05 7.95
N ILE A 18 6.93 7.85 6.71
CA ILE A 18 7.64 8.35 5.54
C ILE A 18 6.95 9.64 5.09
N VAL A 19 7.72 10.69 4.88
CA VAL A 19 7.24 11.98 4.36
C VAL A 19 7.73 12.15 2.93
N TYR A 20 6.81 12.29 1.99
CA TYR A 20 7.09 12.58 0.58
C TYR A 20 6.64 14.00 0.24
N TYR A 21 7.48 14.72 -0.50
CA TYR A 21 7.17 16.04 -1.02
C TYR A 21 6.91 15.99 -2.53
N GLY A 22 5.81 16.57 -2.96
CA GLY A 22 5.48 16.78 -4.38
C GLY A 22 6.27 17.90 -5.05
N THR A 23 7.19 18.52 -4.31
CA THR A 23 8.11 19.55 -4.79
C THR A 23 9.54 19.22 -4.34
N HIS A 24 10.52 19.94 -4.83
CA HIS A 24 11.91 19.84 -4.36
C HIS A 24 12.21 20.79 -3.18
N ASP A 25 11.18 21.40 -2.62
CA ASP A 25 11.26 22.32 -1.49
C ASP A 25 10.47 21.76 -0.30
N GLY A 26 11.17 21.10 0.62
CA GLY A 26 10.59 20.45 1.78
C GLY A 26 11.50 20.53 3.00
N GLU A 27 10.92 20.70 4.18
CA GLU A 27 11.64 20.77 5.45
C GLU A 27 11.68 19.40 6.13
N MET A 28 12.85 19.02 6.66
CA MET A 28 12.95 17.89 7.55
C MET A 28 12.49 18.27 8.97
N ILE A 29 11.31 17.84 9.36
CA ILE A 29 10.79 18.06 10.70
C ILE A 29 11.38 17.00 11.64
N ARG A 30 12.36 17.41 12.43
CA ARG A 30 13.00 16.53 13.42
C ARG A 30 12.16 16.40 14.67
N GLY A 31 12.13 15.19 15.24
CA GLY A 31 11.65 14.97 16.61
C GLY A 31 12.50 15.81 17.59
N ARG A 32 11.88 16.30 18.64
CA ARG A 32 12.62 16.98 19.74
C ARG A 32 13.34 15.93 20.58
N ARG A 33 14.57 16.18 20.97
CA ARG A 33 15.30 15.31 21.91
C ARG A 33 14.58 15.11 23.26
N ASP A 34 13.73 16.05 23.66
CA ASP A 34 13.08 16.11 24.96
C ASP A 34 11.54 16.11 24.88
N GLY A 35 10.97 15.81 23.73
CA GLY A 35 9.52 15.77 23.52
C GLY A 35 9.23 15.54 22.06
N GLU A 36 8.71 14.38 21.77
CA GLU A 36 8.44 14.00 20.40
C GLU A 36 7.22 14.73 19.87
N ILE A 37 7.29 15.08 18.62
CA ILE A 37 6.14 15.51 17.83
C ILE A 37 5.25 14.28 17.59
N THR A 38 4.01 14.33 17.98
CA THR A 38 3.03 13.28 17.70
C THR A 38 2.74 13.21 16.19
N ALA A 39 2.11 12.12 15.74
CA ALA A 39 1.67 12.03 14.34
C ALA A 39 0.71 13.18 13.96
N ASP A 40 -0.12 13.63 14.89
CA ASP A 40 -1.05 14.75 14.66
C ASP A 40 -0.33 16.10 14.57
N GLU A 41 0.67 16.34 15.41
CA GLU A 41 1.51 17.53 15.32
C GLU A 41 2.36 17.53 14.02
N LEU A 42 2.86 16.36 13.59
CA LEU A 42 3.54 16.22 12.31
C LEU A 42 2.61 16.54 11.15
N ARG A 43 1.38 16.01 11.16
CA ARG A 43 0.37 16.35 10.14
C ARG A 43 0.05 17.82 10.14
N ALA A 44 -0.16 18.42 11.30
CA ALA A 44 -0.43 19.87 11.40
C ALA A 44 0.72 20.73 10.87
N ALA A 45 1.96 20.32 11.13
CA ALA A 45 3.15 21.02 10.63
C ALA A 45 3.36 20.84 9.12
N LEU A 46 2.87 19.74 8.55
CA LEU A 46 2.98 19.38 7.12
C LEU A 46 1.61 19.39 6.42
N ASP A 47 0.64 20.15 6.93
CA ASP A 47 -0.68 20.33 6.32
C ASP A 47 -0.56 21.13 5.01
N ARG A 48 -0.09 20.46 3.97
CA ARG A 48 0.16 20.98 2.63
C ARG A 48 -0.34 19.99 1.59
N ASP A 49 -0.91 20.50 0.51
CA ASP A 49 -1.41 19.69 -0.59
C ASP A 49 -0.33 18.92 -1.34
N ASP A 50 0.93 19.34 -1.24
CA ASP A 50 2.09 18.73 -1.88
C ASP A 50 2.89 17.81 -0.93
N VAL A 51 2.29 17.34 0.17
CA VAL A 51 2.92 16.41 1.12
C VAL A 51 2.08 15.15 1.27
N LEU A 52 2.76 14.00 1.32
CA LEU A 52 2.20 12.71 1.74
C LEU A 52 2.95 12.23 2.99
N ILE A 53 2.19 11.90 4.04
CA ILE A 53 2.71 11.26 5.24
C ILE A 53 2.21 9.82 5.22
N ILE A 54 3.12 8.87 5.08
CA ILE A 54 2.80 7.47 4.84
C ILE A 54 3.21 6.64 6.06
N PRO A 55 2.28 5.90 6.69
CA PRO A 55 2.61 4.99 7.77
C PRO A 55 3.60 3.91 7.33
N HIS A 56 4.64 3.70 8.14
CA HIS A 56 5.71 2.74 7.96
C HIS A 56 5.81 1.84 9.20
N ASP A 57 6.15 0.56 9.04
CA ASP A 57 6.32 -0.43 10.12
C ASP A 57 5.15 -0.52 11.11
N THR A 58 3.93 -0.33 10.63
CA THR A 58 2.73 -0.19 11.47
C THR A 58 2.38 -1.43 12.29
N TYR A 59 2.86 -2.60 11.89
CA TYR A 59 2.61 -3.90 12.53
C TYR A 59 3.60 -4.23 13.66
N HIS A 60 4.72 -3.52 13.75
CA HIS A 60 5.81 -3.85 14.67
C HIS A 60 5.45 -3.46 16.11
N LEU A 61 5.63 -4.39 17.09
CA LEU A 61 5.29 -4.15 18.50
C LEU A 61 5.99 -2.95 19.13
N SER A 62 7.17 -2.60 18.66
CA SER A 62 7.96 -1.48 19.19
C SER A 62 7.81 -0.17 18.41
N ALA A 63 7.28 -0.23 17.20
CA ALA A 63 7.20 0.92 16.29
C ALA A 63 5.81 1.09 15.62
N GLY A 64 4.89 0.13 15.85
CA GLY A 64 3.62 0.06 15.15
C GLY A 64 2.55 1.03 15.66
N ALA A 65 1.77 1.56 14.74
CA ALA A 65 0.54 2.30 15.04
C ALA A 65 -0.65 1.35 15.03
N ASP A 66 -1.53 1.45 16.01
CA ASP A 66 -2.87 0.86 15.90
C ASP A 66 -3.69 1.68 14.89
N LEU A 67 -3.56 1.30 13.61
CA LEU A 67 -4.35 1.91 12.51
C LEU A 67 -5.85 1.77 12.75
N GLY A 68 -6.22 0.80 13.57
CA GLY A 68 -7.58 0.57 13.97
C GLY A 68 -8.13 1.65 14.92
N THR A 69 -7.31 2.39 15.64
CA THR A 69 -7.73 3.48 16.56
C THR A 69 -7.67 4.86 15.94
N ILE A 70 -6.91 5.05 14.85
CA ILE A 70 -6.83 6.33 14.16
C ILE A 70 -8.14 6.60 13.41
N PRO A 71 -8.78 7.77 13.60
CA PRO A 71 -9.95 8.12 12.82
C PRO A 71 -9.66 8.05 11.31
N PRO A 72 -10.54 7.42 10.49
CA PRO A 72 -10.28 7.24 9.05
C PRO A 72 -9.95 8.54 8.30
N GLY A 73 -10.52 9.66 8.69
CA GLY A 73 -10.26 10.98 8.08
C GLY A 73 -8.87 11.57 8.39
N LEU A 74 -8.16 11.02 9.36
CA LEU A 74 -6.77 11.39 9.69
C LEU A 74 -5.74 10.49 9.03
N LEU A 75 -6.16 9.36 8.45
CA LEU A 75 -5.27 8.47 7.72
C LEU A 75 -4.90 9.07 6.37
N THR A 76 -3.65 8.92 6.00
CA THR A 76 -3.14 9.34 4.69
C THR A 76 -3.69 8.44 3.58
N PRO A 77 -3.65 8.85 2.31
CA PRO A 77 -4.17 8.03 1.21
C PRO A 77 -3.36 6.75 0.95
N LEU A 78 -2.20 6.57 1.58
CA LEU A 78 -1.30 5.44 1.34
C LEU A 78 -0.78 4.83 2.64
N ILE A 79 -0.41 3.56 2.57
CA ILE A 79 0.38 2.83 3.57
C ILE A 79 1.52 2.11 2.86
N GLU A 80 2.65 1.93 3.53
CA GLU A 80 3.66 1.01 3.07
C GLU A 80 3.26 -0.42 3.45
N ILE A 81 2.86 -1.20 2.42
CA ILE A 81 2.35 -2.57 2.62
C ILE A 81 3.47 -3.59 2.77
N TYR A 82 4.65 -3.26 2.28
CA TYR A 82 5.81 -4.14 2.36
C TYR A 82 7.09 -3.32 2.43
N SER A 83 7.93 -3.64 3.38
CA SER A 83 9.30 -3.18 3.47
C SER A 83 10.18 -4.28 4.06
N ARG A 84 11.43 -4.35 3.66
CA ARG A 84 12.53 -5.13 4.25
C ARG A 84 12.17 -6.54 4.77
N GLY A 85 11.26 -7.25 4.11
CA GLY A 85 10.93 -8.64 4.47
C GLY A 85 9.60 -8.84 5.16
N ASP A 86 8.88 -7.77 5.50
CA ASP A 86 7.61 -7.87 6.20
C ASP A 86 6.47 -7.18 5.44
N ALA A 87 5.36 -7.90 5.30
CA ALA A 87 4.15 -7.38 4.68
C ALA A 87 3.06 -7.07 5.71
N THR A 88 2.45 -5.90 5.57
CA THR A 88 1.43 -5.37 6.50
C THR A 88 0.00 -5.56 6.01
N GLU A 89 -0.27 -6.52 5.11
CA GLU A 89 -1.62 -6.71 4.58
C GLU A 89 -2.64 -7.07 5.66
N TYR A 90 -2.43 -8.19 6.33
CA TYR A 90 -3.22 -8.66 7.48
C TYR A 90 -2.38 -9.53 8.41
N MET A 91 -2.80 -9.67 9.65
CA MET A 91 -2.10 -10.48 10.64
C MET A 91 -2.05 -11.96 10.22
N GLY A 92 -0.85 -12.53 10.14
CA GLY A 92 -0.62 -13.91 9.73
C GLY A 92 -0.65 -14.11 8.20
N ASN A 93 -0.50 -13.04 7.40
CA ASN A 93 -0.32 -13.20 5.96
C ASN A 93 0.99 -13.94 5.63
N PRO A 94 1.04 -14.72 4.54
CA PRO A 94 2.20 -15.57 4.22
C PRO A 94 3.45 -14.81 3.79
N ALA A 95 3.35 -13.52 3.57
CA ALA A 95 4.48 -12.64 3.20
C ALA A 95 5.08 -11.92 4.42
N ASN A 96 4.69 -12.31 5.63
CA ASN A 96 5.22 -11.79 6.87
C ASN A 96 5.77 -12.95 7.71
N GLU A 97 7.06 -12.91 8.03
CA GLU A 97 7.73 -13.94 8.84
C GLU A 97 7.96 -13.52 10.30
N ASN A 98 7.61 -12.30 10.64
CA ASN A 98 7.83 -11.78 11.99
C ASN A 98 6.69 -12.19 12.93
N ASP A 99 7.01 -12.90 14.00
CA ASP A 99 6.07 -13.31 15.05
C ASP A 99 5.70 -12.17 16.01
N SER A 100 6.44 -11.07 15.98
CA SER A 100 6.27 -9.90 16.88
C SER A 100 5.28 -8.90 16.30
N MET A 101 4.03 -9.31 16.10
CA MET A 101 3.02 -8.51 15.41
C MET A 101 2.07 -7.80 16.37
N CYS A 102 1.78 -6.53 16.08
CA CYS A 102 0.79 -5.72 16.78
C CYS A 102 -0.59 -5.85 16.09
N ARG A 103 -1.62 -6.24 16.84
CA ARG A 103 -3.00 -6.21 16.35
C ARG A 103 -3.41 -4.76 16.06
N GLY A 104 -4.14 -4.54 14.97
CA GLY A 104 -4.60 -3.21 14.57
C GLY A 104 -3.61 -2.45 13.69
N GLY A 105 -2.38 -2.94 13.54
CA GLY A 105 -1.35 -2.32 12.71
C GLY A 105 -1.37 -2.71 11.23
N PHE A 106 -2.32 -3.54 10.80
CA PHE A 106 -2.38 -4.04 9.44
C PHE A 106 -3.28 -3.18 8.52
N TRP A 107 -2.95 -3.17 7.26
CA TRP A 107 -3.70 -2.42 6.26
C TRP A 107 -5.19 -2.79 6.23
N GLN A 108 -5.52 -4.09 6.30
CA GLN A 108 -6.91 -4.53 6.36
C GLN A 108 -7.64 -4.04 7.63
N ASP A 109 -6.94 -3.82 8.75
CA ASP A 109 -7.55 -3.24 9.95
C ASP A 109 -8.02 -1.79 9.69
N ALA A 110 -7.21 -1.00 8.99
CA ALA A 110 -7.59 0.35 8.58
C ALA A 110 -8.73 0.35 7.55
N LEU A 111 -8.66 -0.51 6.53
CA LEU A 111 -9.73 -0.65 5.52
C LEU A 111 -11.06 -1.10 6.14
N ALA A 112 -11.01 -2.01 7.13
CA ALA A 112 -12.19 -2.48 7.86
C ALA A 112 -12.95 -1.36 8.58
N ARG A 113 -12.25 -0.28 8.93
CA ARG A 113 -12.80 0.92 9.58
C ARG A 113 -13.18 2.03 8.61
N GLY A 114 -13.10 1.75 7.31
CA GLY A 114 -13.49 2.68 6.26
C GLY A 114 -12.38 3.62 5.79
N ALA A 115 -11.12 3.35 6.13
CA ALA A 115 -10.00 4.13 5.61
C ALA A 115 -9.89 3.97 4.08
N ARG A 116 -9.62 5.08 3.41
CA ARG A 116 -9.41 5.14 1.95
C ARG A 116 -7.90 5.12 1.64
N MET A 117 -7.28 3.97 1.88
CA MET A 117 -5.83 3.80 1.74
C MET A 117 -5.48 2.85 0.61
N GLY A 118 -4.68 3.33 -0.34
CA GLY A 118 -3.92 2.51 -1.26
C GLY A 118 -2.62 2.01 -0.61
N CYS A 119 -1.78 1.32 -1.39
CA CYS A 119 -0.55 0.76 -0.88
C CYS A 119 0.66 1.06 -1.77
N ILE A 120 1.79 1.24 -1.12
CA ILE A 120 3.13 1.30 -1.71
C ILE A 120 4.03 0.24 -1.07
N ALA A 121 5.23 0.06 -1.59
CA ALA A 121 6.28 -0.71 -0.95
C ALA A 121 7.62 0.03 -1.09
N GLY A 122 8.46 -0.09 -0.08
CA GLY A 122 9.80 0.49 -0.03
C GLY A 122 10.85 -0.53 0.33
N SER A 123 12.12 -0.23 0.05
CA SER A 123 13.22 -1.15 0.34
C SER A 123 13.69 -1.09 1.79
N ASP A 124 13.40 -0.02 2.49
CA ASP A 124 13.96 0.28 3.82
C ASP A 124 15.47 0.01 3.86
N ASP A 125 16.16 0.48 2.80
CA ASP A 125 17.58 0.19 2.62
C ASP A 125 18.47 1.16 3.40
N HIS A 126 19.16 0.65 4.39
CA HIS A 126 20.09 1.41 5.22
C HIS A 126 21.51 1.49 4.65
N PHE A 127 21.73 1.02 3.42
CA PHE A 127 23.07 0.93 2.79
C PHE A 127 23.19 1.71 1.48
N CYS A 128 22.20 2.55 1.15
CA CYS A 128 22.13 3.30 -0.11
C CYS A 128 22.14 2.41 -1.37
N LYS A 129 21.53 1.23 -1.29
CA LYS A 129 21.40 0.25 -2.38
C LYS A 129 19.95 0.11 -2.85
N ASN A 130 19.24 1.18 -2.91
CA ASN A 130 17.82 1.22 -3.23
C ASN A 130 17.49 0.41 -4.50
N GLY A 131 16.50 -0.48 -4.41
CA GLY A 131 16.04 -1.29 -5.52
C GLY A 131 16.93 -2.47 -5.91
N VAL A 132 18.03 -2.71 -5.22
CA VAL A 132 18.93 -3.84 -5.47
C VAL A 132 18.55 -5.05 -4.62
N ILE A 133 18.50 -6.23 -5.24
CA ILE A 133 18.40 -7.50 -4.49
C ILE A 133 19.68 -7.69 -3.69
N LEU A 134 19.56 -7.72 -2.36
CA LEU A 134 20.69 -7.97 -1.49
C LEU A 134 20.90 -9.48 -1.39
N GLY A 135 21.78 -10.02 -2.25
CA GLY A 135 22.06 -11.46 -2.35
C GLY A 135 22.54 -12.17 -1.09
N ASP A 136 22.96 -11.43 -0.07
CA ASP A 136 23.52 -11.96 1.20
C ASP A 136 22.78 -11.39 2.44
N ALA A 137 21.60 -10.81 2.31
CA ALA A 137 20.84 -10.37 3.47
C ALA A 137 20.37 -11.59 4.28
N PRO A 138 20.51 -11.60 5.62
CA PRO A 138 20.15 -12.73 6.46
C PRO A 138 18.63 -12.93 6.62
N TYR A 139 17.83 -12.23 5.84
CA TYR A 139 16.38 -12.29 5.88
C TYR A 139 15.85 -13.18 4.76
N PRO A 140 14.83 -14.01 5.03
CA PRO A 140 14.29 -14.97 4.07
C PRO A 140 13.67 -14.33 2.81
N PHE A 141 13.21 -13.09 2.88
CA PHE A 141 12.77 -12.31 1.73
C PHE A 141 13.83 -11.27 1.33
N ASN A 142 14.80 -11.69 0.50
CA ASN A 142 15.87 -10.83 0.00
C ASN A 142 15.43 -9.82 -1.08
N TYR A 143 14.14 -9.52 -1.16
CA TYR A 143 13.60 -8.64 -2.19
C TYR A 143 13.31 -7.26 -1.63
N PRO A 144 13.83 -6.18 -2.23
CA PRO A 144 13.46 -4.81 -1.86
C PRO A 144 11.99 -4.58 -2.19
N GLY A 145 11.30 -3.82 -1.35
CA GLY A 145 9.99 -3.30 -1.73
C GLY A 145 10.12 -2.27 -2.85
N LEU A 146 9.22 -2.35 -3.82
CA LEU A 146 9.13 -1.44 -4.95
C LEU A 146 7.67 -1.02 -5.16
N THR A 147 7.47 0.21 -5.64
CA THR A 147 6.16 0.75 -5.95
C THR A 147 5.98 0.95 -7.44
N GLY A 148 4.94 0.34 -8.01
CA GLY A 148 4.48 0.67 -9.36
C GLY A 148 3.45 1.81 -9.31
N VAL A 149 3.62 2.79 -10.19
CA VAL A 149 2.75 3.97 -10.25
C VAL A 149 2.22 4.17 -11.66
N TRP A 150 0.91 4.30 -11.79
CA TRP A 150 0.26 4.64 -13.04
C TRP A 150 0.10 6.16 -13.16
N ALA A 151 1.15 6.83 -13.66
CA ALA A 151 1.20 8.27 -13.90
C ALA A 151 1.07 8.57 -15.40
N LYS A 152 0.57 9.75 -15.74
CA LYS A 152 0.43 10.18 -17.15
C LYS A 152 1.79 10.44 -17.80
N GLU A 153 2.73 10.96 -16.99
CA GLU A 153 4.07 11.34 -17.42
C GLU A 153 5.09 11.01 -16.33
N ASN A 154 6.35 10.88 -16.70
CA ASN A 154 7.45 10.72 -15.74
C ASN A 154 7.94 12.09 -15.23
N THR A 155 7.02 12.85 -14.62
CA THR A 155 7.30 14.10 -13.90
C THR A 155 6.97 13.94 -12.41
N LEU A 156 7.55 14.79 -11.57
CA LEU A 156 7.28 14.75 -10.12
C LEU A 156 5.80 14.98 -9.85
N GLU A 157 5.23 15.98 -10.50
CA GLU A 157 3.81 16.35 -10.35
C GLU A 157 2.89 15.21 -10.72
N SER A 158 3.12 14.55 -11.87
CA SER A 158 2.26 13.47 -12.36
C SER A 158 2.38 12.20 -11.51
N ILE A 159 3.57 11.87 -11.03
CA ILE A 159 3.80 10.75 -10.12
C ILE A 159 3.15 11.04 -8.76
N PHE A 160 3.31 12.24 -8.23
CA PHE A 160 2.75 12.63 -6.93
C PHE A 160 1.21 12.67 -6.98
N GLU A 161 0.62 13.20 -8.06
CA GLU A 161 -0.83 13.12 -8.32
C GLU A 161 -1.33 11.67 -8.31
N ALA A 162 -0.61 10.78 -9.00
CA ALA A 162 -1.00 9.37 -9.07
C ALA A 162 -0.90 8.68 -7.69
N LEU A 163 0.11 8.98 -6.90
CA LEU A 163 0.24 8.50 -5.52
C LEU A 163 -0.90 9.01 -4.64
N ARG A 164 -1.24 10.30 -4.70
CA ARG A 164 -2.40 10.86 -3.98
C ARG A 164 -3.72 10.23 -4.39
N ALA A 165 -3.86 9.92 -5.68
CA ALA A 165 -5.02 9.23 -6.23
C ALA A 165 -4.99 7.71 -5.99
N ARG A 166 -3.98 7.19 -5.28
CA ARG A 166 -3.82 5.76 -5.00
C ARG A 166 -3.70 4.89 -6.27
N ARG A 167 -3.31 5.47 -7.43
CA ARG A 167 -3.05 4.74 -8.68
C ARG A 167 -1.68 4.07 -8.64
N CYS A 168 -1.48 3.23 -7.63
CA CYS A 168 -0.22 2.57 -7.35
C CYS A 168 -0.44 1.20 -6.72
N TYR A 169 0.63 0.41 -6.70
CA TYR A 169 0.67 -0.92 -6.11
C TYR A 169 2.06 -1.17 -5.53
N GLY A 170 2.12 -1.92 -4.43
CA GLY A 170 3.37 -2.34 -3.81
C GLY A 170 3.76 -3.75 -4.24
N PHE A 171 5.06 -4.05 -4.39
CA PHE A 171 5.54 -5.39 -4.73
C PHE A 171 6.97 -5.67 -4.24
N MET A 172 7.28 -6.96 -4.12
CA MET A 172 8.59 -7.47 -3.71
C MET A 172 9.49 -7.62 -4.92
N GLY A 173 10.42 -6.70 -5.13
CA GLY A 173 11.52 -6.78 -6.08
C GLY A 173 11.18 -7.17 -7.52
N GLY A 174 12.17 -7.13 -8.37
CA GLY A 174 12.03 -7.54 -9.76
C GLY A 174 11.25 -6.55 -10.62
N ARG A 175 10.54 -7.07 -11.62
CA ARG A 175 9.74 -6.29 -12.56
C ARG A 175 8.32 -6.85 -12.60
N ILE A 176 7.39 -6.15 -11.95
CA ILE A 176 5.98 -6.50 -11.91
C ILE A 176 5.17 -5.30 -12.37
N THR A 177 4.34 -5.48 -13.39
CA THR A 177 3.36 -4.49 -13.85
C THR A 177 1.97 -5.04 -13.67
N ILE A 178 1.10 -4.31 -12.97
CA ILE A 178 -0.29 -4.69 -12.71
C ILE A 178 -1.21 -3.59 -13.20
N ASP A 179 -2.08 -3.88 -14.15
CA ASP A 179 -3.24 -3.06 -14.49
C ASP A 179 -4.49 -3.76 -13.91
N PHE A 180 -5.22 -3.09 -13.04
CA PHE A 180 -6.41 -3.59 -12.38
C PHE A 180 -7.52 -2.57 -12.44
N ARG A 181 -8.70 -2.99 -12.90
CA ARG A 181 -9.87 -2.11 -13.08
C ARG A 181 -11.17 -2.83 -12.77
N ILE A 182 -12.14 -2.04 -12.31
CA ILE A 182 -13.53 -2.47 -12.16
C ILE A 182 -14.41 -1.48 -12.93
N ASN A 183 -15.22 -1.95 -13.87
CA ASN A 183 -16.02 -1.12 -14.78
C ASN A 183 -15.19 -0.01 -15.47
N GLY A 184 -13.89 -0.28 -15.74
CA GLY A 184 -12.95 0.69 -16.30
C GLY A 184 -12.31 1.65 -15.30
N HIS A 185 -12.79 1.72 -14.07
CA HIS A 185 -12.18 2.49 -12.98
C HIS A 185 -10.88 1.88 -12.51
N TRP A 186 -9.86 2.71 -12.35
CA TRP A 186 -8.53 2.30 -11.92
C TRP A 186 -8.47 1.94 -10.44
N MET A 187 -7.47 1.12 -10.08
CA MET A 187 -7.07 0.99 -8.68
C MET A 187 -6.90 2.38 -8.04
N GLY A 188 -7.37 2.52 -6.79
CA GLY A 188 -7.40 3.77 -6.06
C GLY A 188 -8.68 4.59 -6.21
N GLU A 189 -9.51 4.30 -7.22
CA GLU A 189 -10.74 5.05 -7.49
C GLU A 189 -11.93 4.56 -6.68
N GLU A 190 -12.92 5.43 -6.60
CA GLU A 190 -14.23 5.20 -5.97
C GLU A 190 -15.32 5.54 -6.99
N PHE A 191 -16.32 4.68 -7.12
CA PHE A 191 -17.45 4.93 -7.99
C PHE A 191 -18.75 4.34 -7.44
N GLU A 192 -19.87 4.68 -8.06
CA GLU A 192 -21.20 4.22 -7.67
C GLU A 192 -21.76 3.24 -8.70
N ALA A 193 -22.40 2.18 -8.21
CA ALA A 193 -23.12 1.20 -9.03
C ALA A 193 -24.51 0.93 -8.45
N GLY A 194 -25.46 0.55 -9.30
CA GLY A 194 -26.77 0.08 -8.86
C GLY A 194 -26.68 -1.29 -8.17
N LYS A 195 -27.68 -1.58 -7.32
CA LYS A 195 -27.74 -2.85 -6.59
C LYS A 195 -27.76 -4.08 -7.49
N ASP A 196 -28.32 -3.96 -8.67
CA ASP A 196 -28.47 -5.06 -9.64
C ASP A 196 -27.47 -4.94 -10.80
N ASP A 197 -26.53 -3.99 -10.72
CA ASP A 197 -25.52 -3.79 -11.75
C ASP A 197 -24.47 -4.93 -11.70
N GLU A 198 -24.06 -5.38 -12.87
CA GLU A 198 -22.91 -6.26 -13.02
C GLU A 198 -21.61 -5.46 -12.94
N LEU A 199 -20.66 -5.91 -12.10
CA LEU A 199 -19.33 -5.35 -12.07
C LEU A 199 -18.39 -6.17 -12.96
N THR A 200 -17.81 -5.53 -13.97
CA THR A 200 -16.75 -6.12 -14.78
C THR A 200 -15.42 -5.96 -14.05
N ILE A 201 -14.84 -7.07 -13.63
CA ILE A 201 -13.51 -7.10 -13.01
C ILE A 201 -12.49 -7.52 -14.06
N TRP A 202 -11.50 -6.68 -14.29
CA TRP A 202 -10.46 -6.91 -15.28
C TRP A 202 -9.08 -6.64 -14.68
N TYR A 203 -8.12 -7.51 -15.03
CA TYR A 203 -6.71 -7.25 -14.75
C TYR A 203 -5.81 -7.83 -15.83
N ASN A 204 -4.60 -7.24 -15.94
CA ASN A 204 -3.49 -7.76 -16.71
C ASN A 204 -2.19 -7.57 -15.91
N ILE A 205 -1.40 -8.65 -15.82
CA ILE A 205 -0.17 -8.70 -15.05
C ILE A 205 0.97 -9.15 -15.93
N VAL A 206 2.08 -8.41 -15.89
CA VAL A 206 3.36 -8.82 -16.47
C VAL A 206 4.36 -8.94 -15.33
N ALA A 207 4.97 -10.11 -15.18
CA ALA A 207 5.95 -10.37 -14.13
C ALA A 207 7.17 -11.10 -14.71
N ASP A 208 8.32 -10.92 -14.07
CA ASP A 208 9.58 -11.56 -14.43
C ASP A 208 9.75 -12.98 -13.87
N ALA A 209 8.73 -13.49 -13.16
CA ALA A 209 8.63 -14.87 -12.69
C ALA A 209 7.22 -15.43 -12.92
N PRO A 210 7.06 -16.76 -12.99
CA PRO A 210 5.76 -17.38 -13.17
C PRO A 210 4.79 -17.04 -12.06
N ILE A 211 3.52 -16.79 -12.42
CA ILE A 211 2.44 -16.51 -11.47
C ILE A 211 1.99 -17.82 -10.83
N LYS A 212 2.03 -17.89 -9.51
CA LYS A 212 1.48 -18.99 -8.73
C LYS A 212 -0.03 -18.84 -8.57
N ARG A 213 -0.49 -17.63 -8.20
CA ARG A 213 -1.91 -17.28 -8.10
C ARG A 213 -2.13 -15.77 -8.07
N VAL A 214 -3.27 -15.36 -8.58
CA VAL A 214 -3.84 -14.03 -8.39
C VAL A 214 -5.08 -14.20 -7.54
N THR A 215 -5.11 -13.61 -6.36
CA THR A 215 -6.28 -13.59 -5.48
C THR A 215 -6.98 -12.26 -5.65
N VAL A 216 -8.24 -12.30 -6.06
CA VAL A 216 -9.12 -11.13 -5.95
C VAL A 216 -9.64 -11.12 -4.52
N VAL A 217 -9.32 -10.09 -3.79
CA VAL A 217 -9.81 -9.86 -2.43
C VAL A 217 -11.01 -8.93 -2.52
N LYS A 218 -12.16 -9.37 -2.02
CA LYS A 218 -13.39 -8.59 -1.89
C LYS A 218 -13.74 -8.44 -0.42
N ASN A 219 -13.97 -7.22 0.03
CA ASN A 219 -14.36 -6.94 1.41
C ASN A 219 -13.43 -7.58 2.44
N LEU A 220 -12.11 -7.56 2.16
CA LEU A 220 -11.03 -8.08 3.00
C LEU A 220 -11.01 -9.60 3.14
N ARG A 221 -11.64 -10.32 2.19
CA ARG A 221 -11.64 -11.77 2.13
C ARG A 221 -11.26 -12.25 0.73
N ASP A 222 -10.58 -13.40 0.66
CA ASP A 222 -10.29 -14.05 -0.60
C ASP A 222 -11.61 -14.40 -1.31
N TYR A 223 -11.90 -13.73 -2.42
CA TYR A 223 -13.13 -13.89 -3.18
C TYR A 223 -12.99 -14.96 -4.26
N CYS A 224 -11.95 -14.84 -5.08
CA CYS A 224 -11.62 -15.87 -6.05
C CYS A 224 -10.11 -15.94 -6.31
N ILE A 225 -9.65 -17.10 -6.76
CA ILE A 225 -8.24 -17.37 -7.08
C ILE A 225 -8.14 -17.79 -8.54
N ILE A 226 -7.30 -17.07 -9.28
CA ILE A 226 -7.07 -17.27 -10.71
C ILE A 226 -5.58 -17.53 -10.92
N LYS A 227 -5.25 -18.55 -11.74
CA LYS A 227 -3.84 -18.88 -12.07
C LYS A 227 -3.47 -18.43 -13.48
N HIS A 228 -3.86 -17.22 -13.83
CA HIS A 228 -3.61 -16.64 -15.13
C HIS A 228 -3.17 -15.19 -15.02
N PRO A 229 -2.23 -14.70 -15.86
CA PRO A 229 -1.72 -13.33 -15.78
C PRO A 229 -2.76 -12.28 -16.16
N SER A 230 -3.84 -12.67 -16.84
CA SER A 230 -4.93 -11.75 -17.18
C SER A 230 -6.28 -12.44 -17.00
N ALA A 231 -7.28 -11.69 -16.57
CA ALA A 231 -8.65 -12.18 -16.52
C ALA A 231 -9.65 -11.03 -16.74
N LEU A 232 -10.80 -11.43 -17.26
CA LEU A 232 -12.01 -10.62 -17.27
C LEU A 232 -13.13 -11.51 -16.78
N PHE A 233 -13.83 -11.10 -15.74
CA PHE A 233 -14.96 -11.81 -15.18
C PHE A 233 -15.95 -10.84 -14.55
N PHE A 234 -17.09 -11.36 -14.11
CA PHE A 234 -18.19 -10.53 -13.65
C PHE A 234 -18.56 -10.89 -12.22
N ASP A 235 -18.85 -9.85 -11.42
CA ASP A 235 -19.39 -9.98 -10.08
C ASP A 235 -20.81 -9.42 -10.05
N TYR A 236 -21.76 -10.27 -9.65
CA TYR A 236 -23.19 -9.96 -9.56
C TYR A 236 -23.67 -9.83 -8.12
N LYS A 237 -22.78 -10.02 -7.14
CA LYS A 237 -23.15 -10.07 -5.73
C LYS A 237 -22.58 -8.91 -4.97
N HIS A 238 -23.39 -7.92 -4.71
CA HIS A 238 -23.04 -6.86 -3.77
C HIS A 238 -23.33 -7.34 -2.34
N GLU A 239 -22.29 -7.42 -1.51
CA GLU A 239 -22.37 -7.94 -0.16
C GLU A 239 -22.65 -6.86 0.88
N LYS A 240 -22.35 -5.62 0.56
CA LYS A 240 -22.44 -4.47 1.46
C LYS A 240 -23.01 -3.25 0.74
N GLN A 241 -23.28 -2.18 1.48
CA GLN A 241 -23.57 -0.86 0.89
C GLN A 241 -22.36 -0.29 0.13
N GLU A 242 -21.18 -0.82 0.41
CA GLU A 242 -19.96 -0.49 -0.30
C GLU A 242 -19.08 -1.73 -0.34
N ASP A 243 -18.71 -2.15 -1.52
CA ASP A 243 -17.74 -3.22 -1.75
C ASP A 243 -16.35 -2.65 -2.05
N CYS A 244 -15.32 -3.31 -1.53
CA CYS A 244 -13.91 -2.97 -1.72
C CYS A 244 -13.19 -4.14 -2.37
N TYR A 245 -12.44 -3.88 -3.44
CA TYR A 245 -11.72 -4.90 -4.18
C TYR A 245 -10.26 -4.52 -4.38
N TYR A 246 -9.36 -5.49 -4.21
CA TYR A 246 -7.96 -5.37 -4.63
C TYR A 246 -7.39 -6.71 -5.06
N LEU A 247 -6.23 -6.72 -5.70
CA LEU A 247 -5.51 -7.93 -6.06
C LEU A 247 -4.35 -8.19 -5.10
N ARG A 248 -4.20 -9.47 -4.72
CA ARG A 248 -2.97 -10.03 -4.15
C ARG A 248 -2.38 -11.01 -5.15
N LEU A 249 -1.18 -10.74 -5.63
CA LEU A 249 -0.40 -11.60 -6.50
C LEU A 249 0.60 -12.40 -5.67
N GLU A 250 0.75 -13.69 -5.97
CA GLU A 250 1.83 -14.53 -5.49
C GLU A 250 2.55 -15.14 -6.68
N LEU A 251 3.87 -14.99 -6.74
CA LEU A 251 4.75 -15.61 -7.74
C LEU A 251 5.28 -16.96 -7.25
N CYS A 252 5.75 -17.79 -8.19
CA CYS A 252 6.31 -19.11 -7.87
C CYS A 252 7.64 -19.05 -7.11
N ASP A 253 8.33 -17.92 -7.13
CA ASP A 253 9.56 -17.67 -6.37
C ASP A 253 9.31 -17.09 -4.96
N GLY A 254 8.05 -17.01 -4.52
CA GLY A 254 7.66 -16.55 -3.20
C GLY A 254 7.43 -15.04 -3.09
N ARG A 255 7.64 -14.26 -4.16
CA ARG A 255 7.36 -12.82 -4.16
C ARG A 255 5.85 -12.53 -4.22
N PHE A 256 5.46 -11.42 -3.62
CA PHE A 256 4.09 -10.91 -3.60
C PHE A 256 3.98 -9.51 -4.20
N ALA A 257 2.76 -9.17 -4.62
CA ALA A 257 2.37 -7.80 -4.96
C ALA A 257 0.91 -7.54 -4.58
N TRP A 258 0.58 -6.28 -4.28
CA TRP A 258 -0.75 -5.85 -3.85
C TRP A 258 -1.13 -4.56 -4.58
N THR A 259 -2.32 -4.52 -5.16
CA THR A 259 -2.86 -3.29 -5.74
C THR A 259 -3.55 -2.43 -4.70
N SER A 260 -3.58 -1.13 -4.91
CA SER A 260 -4.54 -0.27 -4.22
C SER A 260 -5.97 -0.73 -4.53
N PRO A 261 -6.92 -0.56 -3.58
CA PRO A 261 -8.29 -0.99 -3.78
C PRO A 261 -9.07 -0.12 -4.77
N VAL A 262 -10.14 -0.70 -5.30
CA VAL A 262 -11.26 0.03 -5.90
C VAL A 262 -12.44 -0.10 -4.97
N TRP A 263 -13.13 1.00 -4.66
CA TRP A 263 -14.32 1.01 -3.83
C TRP A 263 -15.56 1.25 -4.69
N VAL A 264 -16.58 0.45 -4.49
CA VAL A 264 -17.84 0.51 -5.22
C VAL A 264 -18.97 0.75 -4.23
N LYS A 265 -19.56 1.95 -4.27
CA LYS A 265 -20.71 2.29 -3.45
C LYS A 265 -21.99 1.84 -4.14
N ILE A 266 -22.78 1.03 -3.45
CA ILE A 266 -24.03 0.47 -3.97
C ILE A 266 -25.21 1.37 -3.62
N LYS A 267 -25.97 1.76 -4.64
CA LYS A 267 -27.18 2.60 -4.53
C LYS A 267 -28.48 1.80 -4.58
#